data_28174a636f9158b4207fd680e05066f8
#
_entry.id   28174a636f9158b4207fd680e05066f8
#
_cell.length_a   1.000
_cell.length_b   1.000
_cell.length_c   1.000
_cell.angle_alpha   90.00
_cell.angle_beta   90.00
_cell.angle_gamma   90.00
#
_symmetry.space_group_name_H-M   'P 1'
#
loop_
_entity.id
_entity.type
_entity.pdbx_description
1 polymer ?
#
loop_
_entity_poly.entity_id
_entity_poly.type
_entity_poly.pdbx_seq_one_letter_code
_entity_poly.pdbx_strand_id
1 'polypeptide(L)'
;MTSAAKRAWARPDGRAQLFQADSRDLGQIPSASVGIILTSPPYWVSNRGRPAAEHYARQLAVGFGREWRRVLVPDGDLWLVLGDRHNGREWVGFDSLIAGWLRRTGWRLQSKGIWAETGSRERWDNRINHLLRFARAGRRVRPTAATLCWMLPLPRTHPASIWDATPEPVLRALILQSRRRGPVLDPFCGAGTVGRVALGLGREWIGVERDPRMAELTARRLGMTRALD
;
A
#
# COMPACT_ATOMS: atom_id res chain seq x y z
N MET A 1 27.86 -4.43 -9.26
CA MET A 1 27.19 -3.15 -8.98
C MET A 1 27.03 -3.06 -7.47
N THR A 2 27.84 -2.25 -6.82
CA THR A 2 27.81 -2.02 -5.37
C THR A 2 26.45 -1.41 -4.99
N SER A 3 25.73 -2.12 -4.13
CA SER A 3 24.51 -1.59 -3.52
C SER A 3 24.86 -0.28 -2.80
N ALA A 4 24.33 0.85 -3.27
CA ALA A 4 24.46 2.11 -2.55
C ALA A 4 23.94 1.88 -1.13
N ALA A 5 24.69 2.33 -0.11
CA ALA A 5 24.35 2.18 1.28
C ALA A 5 22.90 2.69 1.49
N LYS A 6 22.00 1.79 1.86
CA LYS A 6 20.58 2.08 2.04
C LYS A 6 20.48 2.94 3.29
N ARG A 7 20.10 4.22 3.16
CA ARG A 7 19.83 5.06 4.32
C ARG A 7 18.67 4.47 5.10
N ALA A 8 18.82 4.38 6.40
CA ALA A 8 17.79 3.85 7.29
C ALA A 8 17.50 4.81 8.45
N TRP A 9 16.27 4.78 8.93
CA TRP A 9 15.83 5.48 10.13
C TRP A 9 15.07 4.52 11.03
N ALA A 10 15.18 4.72 12.32
CA ALA A 10 14.44 3.95 13.30
C ALA A 10 13.84 4.89 14.36
N ARG A 11 12.72 4.48 14.93
CA ARG A 11 12.20 5.14 16.12
C ARG A 11 13.00 4.70 17.36
N PRO A 12 13.19 5.59 18.34
CA PRO A 12 13.89 5.26 19.58
C PRO A 12 13.24 4.11 20.37
N ASP A 13 11.92 3.94 20.22
CA ASP A 13 11.15 2.84 20.87
C ASP A 13 11.24 1.50 20.11
N GLY A 14 12.00 1.44 19.03
CA GLY A 14 12.19 0.24 18.20
C GLY A 14 10.98 -0.18 17.35
N ARG A 15 9.86 0.56 17.43
CA ARG A 15 8.59 0.16 16.81
C ARG A 15 8.42 0.54 15.34
N ALA A 16 9.35 1.33 14.79
CA ALA A 16 9.31 1.67 13.37
C ALA A 16 10.69 1.69 12.75
N GLN A 17 10.74 1.20 11.52
CA GLN A 17 11.91 1.25 10.64
C GLN A 17 11.51 1.84 9.30
N LEU A 18 12.38 2.64 8.72
CA LEU A 18 12.20 3.22 7.39
C LEU A 18 13.49 3.04 6.58
N PHE A 19 13.34 2.55 5.37
CA PHE A 19 14.45 2.35 4.44
C PHE A 19 14.27 3.21 3.19
N GLN A 20 15.28 4.00 2.86
CA GLN A 20 15.35 4.63 1.55
C GLN A 20 15.86 3.60 0.54
N ALA A 21 14.94 2.96 -0.17
CA ALA A 21 15.27 1.86 -1.08
C ALA A 21 14.22 1.70 -2.20
N ASP A 22 14.57 0.94 -3.22
CA ASP A 22 13.61 0.47 -4.22
C ASP A 22 12.90 -0.79 -3.69
N SER A 23 11.59 -0.75 -3.64
CA SER A 23 10.77 -1.85 -3.11
C SER A 23 10.74 -3.11 -3.96
N ARG A 24 11.42 -3.11 -5.10
CA ARG A 24 11.73 -4.33 -5.87
C ARG A 24 12.78 -5.20 -5.19
N ASP A 25 13.53 -4.61 -4.26
CA ASP A 25 14.52 -5.29 -3.43
C ASP A 25 14.24 -4.97 -1.95
N LEU A 26 13.65 -5.91 -1.25
CA LEU A 26 13.38 -5.85 0.18
C LEU A 26 14.38 -6.69 0.98
N GLY A 27 15.61 -6.87 0.48
CA GLY A 27 16.63 -7.72 1.11
C GLY A 27 16.95 -7.39 2.57
N GLN A 28 16.69 -6.14 3.00
CA GLN A 28 16.84 -5.69 4.39
C GLN A 28 15.70 -6.20 5.32
N ILE A 29 14.62 -6.75 4.77
CA ILE A 29 13.47 -7.28 5.53
C ILE A 29 13.55 -8.81 5.50
N PRO A 30 13.59 -9.49 6.65
CA PRO A 30 13.67 -10.95 6.70
C PRO A 30 12.46 -11.62 6.03
N SER A 31 12.67 -12.82 5.50
CA SER A 31 11.58 -13.63 4.96
C SER A 31 10.58 -13.98 6.06
N ALA A 32 9.28 -13.98 5.71
CA ALA A 32 8.18 -14.35 6.62
C ALA A 32 8.21 -13.59 7.95
N SER A 33 8.56 -12.30 7.94
CA SER A 33 8.62 -11.44 9.12
C SER A 33 7.48 -10.42 9.23
N VAL A 34 6.76 -10.17 8.13
CA VAL A 34 5.72 -9.15 8.03
C VAL A 34 4.33 -9.76 8.16
N GLY A 35 3.50 -9.22 9.05
CA GLY A 35 2.13 -9.70 9.26
C GLY A 35 1.13 -9.17 8.24
N ILE A 36 1.31 -7.92 7.82
CA ILE A 36 0.44 -7.23 6.86
C ILE A 36 1.31 -6.41 5.92
N ILE A 37 1.00 -6.47 4.62
CA ILE A 37 1.43 -5.46 3.66
C ILE A 37 0.20 -4.60 3.37
N LEU A 38 0.29 -3.30 3.64
CA LEU A 38 -0.78 -2.33 3.35
C LEU A 38 -0.16 -1.15 2.63
N THR A 39 -0.57 -0.95 1.38
CA THR A 39 0.06 0.05 0.53
C THR A 39 -0.85 0.60 -0.55
N SER A 40 -0.56 1.83 -0.96
CA SER A 40 -1.09 2.47 -2.14
C SER A 40 0.07 2.66 -3.13
N PRO A 41 0.28 1.74 -4.08
CA PRO A 41 1.33 1.90 -5.08
C PRO A 41 1.17 3.21 -5.84
N PRO A 42 2.25 3.79 -6.40
CA PRO A 42 2.14 5.00 -7.21
C PRO A 42 1.03 4.86 -8.23
N TYR A 43 0.15 5.86 -8.30
CA TYR A 43 -0.97 5.82 -9.23
C TYR A 43 -0.47 5.81 -10.67
N TRP A 44 -1.07 4.95 -11.47
CA TRP A 44 -0.87 5.01 -12.90
C TRP A 44 -1.49 6.33 -13.43
N VAL A 45 -0.64 7.19 -13.97
CA VAL A 45 -1.02 8.52 -14.46
C VAL A 45 -0.63 8.61 -15.93
N SER A 46 -1.38 7.99 -16.81
CA SER A 46 -1.09 8.08 -18.24
C SER A 46 -2.37 8.12 -19.06
N ASN A 47 -2.41 9.07 -20.01
CA ASN A 47 -3.46 9.14 -21.02
C ASN A 47 -3.28 8.09 -22.14
N ARG A 48 -2.33 7.16 -21.98
CA ARG A 48 -1.97 6.15 -23.00
C ARG A 48 -2.91 4.95 -23.04
N GLY A 49 -4.03 4.98 -22.30
CA GLY A 49 -5.08 3.98 -22.35
C GLY A 49 -4.74 2.63 -21.66
N ARG A 50 -5.65 1.67 -21.85
CA ARG A 50 -5.61 0.35 -21.19
C ARG A 50 -4.30 -0.45 -21.41
N PRO A 51 -3.66 -0.48 -22.61
CA PRO A 51 -2.42 -1.23 -22.79
C PRO A 51 -1.28 -0.75 -21.89
N ALA A 52 -1.17 0.56 -21.66
CA ALA A 52 -0.14 1.11 -20.76
C ALA A 52 -0.47 0.80 -19.29
N ALA A 53 -1.75 0.80 -18.91
CA ALA A 53 -2.20 0.39 -17.58
C ALA A 53 -1.92 -1.09 -17.33
N GLU A 54 -2.14 -1.95 -18.30
CA GLU A 54 -1.84 -3.38 -18.22
C GLU A 54 -0.34 -3.62 -18.06
N HIS A 55 0.49 -2.92 -18.83
CA HIS A 55 1.94 -2.98 -18.68
C HIS A 55 2.38 -2.58 -17.27
N TYR A 56 1.82 -1.50 -16.73
CA TYR A 56 2.13 -1.05 -15.38
C TYR A 56 1.64 -2.04 -14.32
N ALA A 57 0.43 -2.59 -14.45
CA ALA A 57 -0.09 -3.63 -13.56
C ALA A 57 0.82 -4.88 -13.56
N ARG A 58 1.31 -5.29 -14.74
CA ARG A 58 2.30 -6.36 -14.87
C ARG A 58 3.59 -6.03 -14.15
N GLN A 59 4.14 -4.82 -14.35
CA GLN A 59 5.37 -4.39 -13.67
C GLN A 59 5.22 -4.43 -12.15
N LEU A 60 4.09 -3.96 -11.61
CA LEU A 60 3.82 -4.03 -10.18
C LEU A 60 3.74 -5.49 -9.69
N ALA A 61 2.95 -6.31 -10.34
CA ALA A 61 2.74 -7.69 -9.88
C ALA A 61 3.99 -8.56 -9.99
N VAL A 62 4.76 -8.41 -11.07
CA VAL A 62 5.96 -9.22 -11.32
C VAL A 62 7.17 -8.64 -10.59
N GLY A 63 7.34 -7.32 -10.62
CA GLY A 63 8.50 -6.64 -10.04
C GLY A 63 8.51 -6.64 -8.50
N PHE A 64 7.33 -6.53 -7.89
CA PHE A 64 7.23 -6.43 -6.42
C PHE A 64 6.60 -7.67 -5.78
N GLY A 65 5.71 -8.37 -6.48
CA GLY A 65 4.91 -9.46 -5.93
C GLY A 65 5.73 -10.63 -5.38
N ARG A 66 6.94 -10.88 -5.92
CA ARG A 66 7.86 -11.91 -5.40
C ARG A 66 8.39 -11.53 -4.03
N GLU A 67 8.89 -10.31 -3.88
CA GLU A 67 9.43 -9.81 -2.61
C GLU A 67 8.32 -9.67 -1.56
N TRP A 68 7.15 -9.17 -1.94
CA TRP A 68 5.99 -9.15 -1.04
C TRP A 68 5.65 -10.55 -0.51
N ARG A 69 5.71 -11.57 -1.37
CA ARG A 69 5.49 -12.96 -0.94
C ARG A 69 6.59 -13.47 -0.03
N ARG A 70 7.83 -13.07 -0.27
CA ARG A 70 8.97 -13.51 0.55
C ARG A 70 8.86 -12.97 1.96
N VAL A 71 8.62 -11.67 2.12
CA VAL A 71 8.62 -11.01 3.43
C VAL A 71 7.34 -11.26 4.23
N LEU A 72 6.19 -11.46 3.57
CA LEU A 72 4.93 -11.70 4.25
C LEU A 72 4.91 -13.08 4.90
N VAL A 73 4.38 -13.20 6.12
CA VAL A 73 4.15 -14.51 6.76
C VAL A 73 3.18 -15.36 5.92
N PRO A 74 3.21 -16.71 6.01
CA PRO A 74 2.39 -17.57 5.15
C PRO A 74 0.90 -17.24 5.17
N ASP A 75 0.41 -16.79 6.31
CA ASP A 75 -0.98 -16.45 6.54
C ASP A 75 -1.24 -14.95 6.70
N GLY A 76 -0.28 -14.13 6.29
CA GLY A 76 -0.40 -12.68 6.23
C GLY A 76 -1.33 -12.18 5.13
N ASP A 77 -1.65 -10.91 5.17
CA ASP A 77 -2.55 -10.24 4.23
C ASP A 77 -1.79 -9.16 3.43
N LEU A 78 -2.04 -9.13 2.12
CA LEU A 78 -1.65 -8.02 1.27
C LEU A 78 -2.90 -7.19 0.96
N TRP A 79 -2.88 -5.93 1.37
CA TRP A 79 -3.88 -4.94 1.03
C TRP A 79 -3.32 -3.93 0.03
N LEU A 80 -4.00 -3.77 -1.09
CA LEU A 80 -3.74 -2.72 -2.07
C LEU A 80 -4.88 -1.71 -2.06
N VAL A 81 -4.56 -0.44 -1.94
CA VAL A 81 -5.48 0.67 -2.14
C VAL A 81 -5.17 1.29 -3.49
N LEU A 82 -6.14 1.24 -4.40
CA LEU A 82 -5.95 1.61 -5.80
C LEU A 82 -7.04 2.57 -6.24
N GLY A 83 -6.64 3.72 -6.78
CA GLY A 83 -7.57 4.56 -7.53
C GLY A 83 -7.82 3.99 -8.93
N ASP A 84 -9.04 4.06 -9.40
CA ASP A 84 -9.34 3.83 -10.81
C ASP A 84 -9.61 5.16 -11.51
N ARG A 85 -9.37 5.21 -12.82
CA ARG A 85 -9.49 6.44 -13.60
C ARG A 85 -10.18 6.20 -14.93
N HIS A 86 -10.96 7.20 -15.33
CA HIS A 86 -11.44 7.35 -16.68
C HIS A 86 -10.37 8.07 -17.52
N ASN A 87 -9.99 7.49 -18.67
CA ASN A 87 -8.95 8.07 -19.54
C ASN A 87 -9.49 9.04 -20.62
N GLY A 88 -10.74 9.48 -20.46
CA GLY A 88 -11.47 10.31 -21.41
C GLY A 88 -12.32 9.53 -22.42
N ARG A 89 -12.10 8.20 -22.53
CA ARG A 89 -12.85 7.29 -23.42
C ARG A 89 -13.51 6.14 -22.68
N GLU A 90 -12.82 5.57 -21.68
CA GLU A 90 -13.26 4.39 -20.94
C GLU A 90 -12.72 4.40 -19.50
N TRP A 91 -13.36 3.64 -18.63
CA TRP A 91 -12.78 3.24 -17.36
C TRP A 91 -11.70 2.20 -17.59
N VAL A 92 -10.51 2.44 -17.03
CA VAL A 92 -9.35 1.58 -17.26
C VAL A 92 -9.49 0.23 -16.57
N GLY A 93 -10.14 0.18 -15.41
CA GLY A 93 -10.31 -1.03 -14.61
C GLY A 93 -8.99 -1.53 -14.04
N PHE A 94 -8.15 -0.62 -13.53
CA PHE A 94 -6.81 -0.93 -13.07
C PHE A 94 -6.78 -1.97 -11.94
N ASP A 95 -7.79 -1.95 -11.07
CA ASP A 95 -8.00 -2.93 -10.00
C ASP A 95 -8.12 -4.37 -10.55
N SER A 96 -8.81 -4.54 -11.66
CA SER A 96 -8.99 -5.83 -12.33
C SER A 96 -7.72 -6.29 -13.03
N LEU A 97 -6.99 -5.37 -13.65
CA LEU A 97 -5.70 -5.66 -14.29
C LEU A 97 -4.67 -6.15 -13.29
N ILE A 98 -4.48 -5.41 -12.18
CA ILE A 98 -3.50 -5.81 -11.13
C ILE A 98 -3.91 -7.12 -10.46
N ALA A 99 -5.20 -7.34 -10.20
CA ALA A 99 -5.68 -8.60 -9.63
C ALA A 99 -5.41 -9.80 -10.56
N GLY A 100 -5.61 -9.63 -11.87
CA GLY A 100 -5.28 -10.63 -12.87
C GLY A 100 -3.80 -11.00 -12.89
N TRP A 101 -2.91 -10.02 -12.85
CA TRP A 101 -1.46 -10.24 -12.84
C TRP A 101 -0.97 -10.83 -11.52
N LEU A 102 -1.48 -10.38 -10.37
CA LEU A 102 -1.14 -10.95 -9.07
C LEU A 102 -1.56 -12.43 -8.97
N ARG A 103 -2.71 -12.82 -9.55
CA ARG A 103 -3.09 -14.24 -9.61
C ARG A 103 -2.04 -15.10 -10.31
N ARG A 104 -1.44 -14.62 -11.39
CA ARG A 104 -0.39 -15.33 -12.15
C ARG A 104 0.90 -15.45 -11.35
N THR A 105 1.13 -14.55 -10.39
CA THR A 105 2.31 -14.58 -9.50
C THR A 105 2.05 -15.28 -8.16
N GLY A 106 0.94 -16.02 -8.04
CA GLY A 106 0.65 -16.88 -6.90
C GLY A 106 -0.10 -16.19 -5.75
N TRP A 107 -0.83 -15.12 -6.04
CA TRP A 107 -1.76 -14.49 -5.13
C TRP A 107 -3.21 -14.92 -5.41
N ARG A 108 -4.07 -14.79 -4.41
CA ARG A 108 -5.52 -15.00 -4.54
C ARG A 108 -6.25 -13.81 -3.94
N LEU A 109 -7.09 -13.15 -4.74
CA LEU A 109 -7.98 -12.11 -4.26
C LEU A 109 -8.99 -12.73 -3.29
N GLN A 110 -9.07 -12.20 -2.07
CA GLN A 110 -9.91 -12.70 -0.99
C GLN A 110 -11.16 -11.84 -0.79
N SER A 111 -10.99 -10.54 -0.90
CA SER A 111 -12.10 -9.60 -0.82
C SER A 111 -11.78 -8.34 -1.62
N LYS A 112 -12.84 -7.68 -2.05
CA LYS A 112 -12.80 -6.37 -2.70
C LYS A 112 -13.75 -5.45 -1.95
N GLY A 113 -13.26 -4.28 -1.61
CA GLY A 113 -14.04 -3.19 -1.07
C GLY A 113 -13.86 -1.95 -1.91
N ILE A 114 -14.66 -0.95 -1.62
CA ILE A 114 -14.55 0.38 -2.20
C ILE A 114 -14.53 1.41 -1.08
N TRP A 115 -13.77 2.45 -1.31
CA TRP A 115 -13.87 3.68 -0.55
C TRP A 115 -14.18 4.82 -1.53
N ALA A 116 -15.22 5.58 -1.22
CA ALA A 116 -15.65 6.72 -2.01
C ALA A 116 -15.70 7.98 -1.15
N GLU A 117 -15.27 9.10 -1.70
CA GLU A 117 -15.47 10.41 -1.09
C GLU A 117 -16.91 10.88 -1.35
N THR A 118 -17.57 11.41 -0.31
CA THR A 118 -18.87 12.04 -0.44
C THR A 118 -18.75 13.55 -0.27
N GLY A 119 -19.56 14.33 -1.00
CA GLY A 119 -19.72 15.77 -0.72
C GLY A 119 -19.04 16.76 -1.64
N SER A 120 -18.43 16.37 -2.76
CA SER A 120 -17.99 17.33 -3.77
C SER A 120 -18.94 17.40 -4.96
N ARG A 121 -19.15 18.60 -5.50
CA ARG A 121 -19.94 18.84 -6.70
C ARG A 121 -19.16 18.62 -8.01
N GLU A 122 -17.91 18.23 -7.93
CA GLU A 122 -17.05 18.06 -9.08
C GLU A 122 -16.96 16.59 -9.48
N ARG A 123 -16.98 16.36 -10.76
CA ARG A 123 -16.85 15.12 -11.54
C ARG A 123 -16.58 13.81 -10.79
N TRP A 124 -17.33 12.79 -11.12
CA TRP A 124 -17.29 11.42 -10.60
C TRP A 124 -15.94 10.71 -10.79
N ASP A 125 -15.01 11.31 -11.51
CA ASP A 125 -13.87 10.66 -12.16
C ASP A 125 -12.73 10.22 -11.24
N ASN A 126 -12.70 10.63 -9.96
CA ASN A 126 -11.56 10.39 -9.07
C ASN A 126 -11.94 10.03 -7.62
N ARG A 127 -13.14 9.48 -7.39
CA ARG A 127 -13.68 9.36 -6.03
C ARG A 127 -13.84 7.94 -5.53
N ILE A 128 -13.57 6.96 -6.38
CA ILE A 128 -13.68 5.56 -6.00
C ILE A 128 -12.29 4.97 -5.94
N ASN A 129 -11.93 4.51 -4.75
CA ASN A 129 -10.73 3.73 -4.54
C ASN A 129 -11.12 2.29 -4.24
N HIS A 130 -10.42 1.37 -4.86
CA HIS A 130 -10.59 -0.06 -4.66
C HIS A 130 -9.67 -0.56 -3.54
N LEU A 131 -10.24 -1.32 -2.63
CA LEU A 131 -9.54 -1.96 -1.52
C LEU A 131 -9.46 -3.44 -1.82
N LEU A 132 -8.29 -3.90 -2.24
CA LEU A 132 -8.10 -5.29 -2.65
C LEU A 132 -7.29 -6.05 -1.59
N ARG A 133 -7.87 -7.12 -1.03
CA ARG A 133 -7.19 -8.02 -0.11
C ARG A 133 -6.76 -9.27 -0.83
N PHE A 134 -5.49 -9.59 -0.74
CA PHE A 134 -4.92 -10.81 -1.27
C PHE A 134 -4.32 -11.67 -0.17
N ALA A 135 -4.34 -12.99 -0.40
CA ALA A 135 -3.57 -13.97 0.35
C ALA A 135 -2.73 -14.81 -0.61
N ARG A 136 -1.74 -15.52 -0.09
CA ARG A 136 -0.96 -16.48 -0.88
C ARG A 136 -1.87 -17.58 -1.43
N ALA A 137 -1.59 -18.05 -2.65
CA ALA A 137 -2.26 -19.24 -3.21
C ALA A 137 -2.06 -20.43 -2.28
N GLY A 138 -3.12 -21.27 -2.15
CA GLY A 138 -3.12 -22.44 -1.25
C GLY A 138 -3.65 -22.14 0.17
N ARG A 139 -3.72 -20.90 0.60
CA ARG A 139 -4.35 -20.54 1.87
C ARG A 139 -5.87 -20.64 1.78
N ARG A 140 -6.48 -21.40 2.68
CA ARG A 140 -7.94 -21.32 2.91
C ARG A 140 -8.23 -20.07 3.77
N VAL A 141 -8.99 -19.15 3.23
CA VAL A 141 -9.49 -17.98 3.96
C VAL A 141 -10.99 -18.15 4.12
N ARG A 142 -11.48 -18.05 5.35
CA ARG A 142 -12.93 -17.97 5.57
C ARG A 142 -13.41 -16.65 4.97
N PRO A 143 -14.45 -16.65 4.14
CA PRO A 143 -15.05 -15.41 3.70
C PRO A 143 -15.44 -14.60 4.93
N THR A 144 -14.91 -13.41 5.06
CA THR A 144 -15.48 -12.45 6.00
C THR A 144 -16.75 -11.92 5.36
N ALA A 145 -17.88 -12.07 6.03
CA ALA A 145 -19.19 -11.63 5.55
C ALA A 145 -19.32 -10.11 5.37
N ALA A 146 -18.28 -9.35 5.63
CA ALA A 146 -18.28 -7.91 5.48
C ALA A 146 -17.89 -7.54 4.04
N THR A 147 -18.85 -7.18 3.24
CA THR A 147 -18.65 -6.34 2.08
C THR A 147 -18.10 -5.01 2.59
N LEU A 148 -16.83 -4.73 2.30
CA LEU A 148 -16.19 -3.48 2.71
C LEU A 148 -16.63 -2.38 1.75
N CYS A 149 -17.74 -1.76 2.03
CA CYS A 149 -18.14 -0.56 1.37
C CYS A 149 -18.15 0.57 2.40
N TRP A 150 -17.25 1.53 2.21
CA TRP A 150 -17.22 2.71 3.06
C TRP A 150 -17.48 3.95 2.23
N MET A 151 -18.55 4.60 2.57
CA MET A 151 -18.80 5.97 2.16
C MET A 151 -18.43 6.85 3.35
N LEU A 152 -17.28 7.48 3.27
CA LEU A 152 -16.84 8.42 4.30
C LEU A 152 -17.06 9.83 3.79
N PRO A 153 -17.90 10.63 4.47
CA PRO A 153 -17.88 12.06 4.28
C PRO A 153 -16.55 12.56 4.81
N LEU A 154 -15.61 12.81 3.92
CA LEU A 154 -14.36 13.44 4.31
C LEU A 154 -14.50 14.94 4.16
N PRO A 155 -14.27 15.70 5.24
CA PRO A 155 -14.14 17.14 5.11
C PRO A 155 -12.99 17.44 4.16
N ARG A 156 -13.19 18.34 3.22
CA ARG A 156 -12.17 18.90 2.33
C ARG A 156 -11.17 19.73 3.12
N THR A 157 -10.41 19.16 4.01
CA THR A 157 -9.41 19.89 4.81
C THR A 157 -7.98 19.62 4.37
N HIS A 158 -7.79 18.84 3.31
CA HIS A 158 -6.48 18.77 2.69
C HIS A 158 -6.51 19.56 1.37
N PRO A 159 -5.65 20.59 1.24
CA PRO A 159 -5.43 21.20 -0.05
C PRO A 159 -5.13 20.06 -1.04
N ALA A 160 -5.61 20.20 -2.26
CA ALA A 160 -5.33 19.29 -3.39
C ALA A 160 -3.81 19.27 -3.73
N SER A 161 -2.99 19.23 -2.72
CA SER A 161 -1.56 19.23 -2.78
C SER A 161 -1.08 17.79 -2.71
N ILE A 162 -0.83 17.25 -3.90
CA ILE A 162 0.28 16.33 -4.16
C ILE A 162 0.10 14.90 -3.63
N TRP A 163 -0.73 14.62 -2.60
CA TRP A 163 -0.74 13.34 -1.90
C TRP A 163 -2.18 12.97 -1.55
N ASP A 164 -2.85 12.27 -2.45
CA ASP A 164 -4.11 11.55 -2.16
C ASP A 164 -3.82 10.41 -1.18
N ALA A 165 -3.51 10.79 0.05
CA ALA A 165 -3.30 9.81 1.10
C ALA A 165 -4.63 9.14 1.44
N THR A 166 -4.66 7.82 1.44
CA THR A 166 -5.81 7.05 1.93
C THR A 166 -6.20 7.56 3.33
N PRO A 167 -7.48 7.86 3.58
CA PRO A 167 -7.92 8.38 4.87
C PRO A 167 -7.60 7.45 6.03
N GLU A 168 -7.21 8.01 7.16
CA GLU A 168 -6.86 7.24 8.34
C GLU A 168 -7.94 6.28 8.82
N PRO A 169 -9.25 6.62 8.83
CA PRO A 169 -10.29 5.68 9.21
C PRO A 169 -10.29 4.42 8.32
N VAL A 170 -10.03 4.57 7.02
CA VAL A 170 -9.91 3.43 6.09
C VAL A 170 -8.70 2.59 6.45
N LEU A 171 -7.51 3.20 6.57
CA LEU A 171 -6.28 2.49 6.93
C LEU A 171 -6.42 1.77 8.27
N ARG A 172 -6.99 2.45 9.28
CA ARG A 172 -7.26 1.87 10.59
C ARG A 172 -8.11 0.61 10.50
N ALA A 173 -9.19 0.67 9.73
CA ALA A 173 -10.08 -0.47 9.58
C ALA A 173 -9.41 -1.63 8.84
N LEU A 174 -8.59 -1.36 7.79
CA LEU A 174 -7.84 -2.41 7.08
C LEU A 174 -6.82 -3.10 7.99
N ILE A 175 -6.11 -2.34 8.84
CA ILE A 175 -5.15 -2.90 9.80
C ILE A 175 -5.87 -3.75 10.85
N LEU A 176 -7.01 -3.28 11.39
CA LEU A 176 -7.78 -3.99 12.40
C LEU A 176 -8.45 -5.27 11.88
N GLN A 177 -8.82 -5.30 10.61
CA GLN A 177 -9.36 -6.51 9.97
C GLN A 177 -8.33 -7.62 9.83
N SER A 178 -7.05 -7.29 9.73
CA SER A 178 -6.02 -8.28 9.71
C SER A 178 -5.75 -8.78 11.13
N ARG A 179 -6.16 -10.00 11.41
CA ARG A 179 -5.95 -10.65 12.71
C ARG A 179 -4.49 -11.03 12.97
N ARG A 180 -3.60 -10.82 12.01
CA ARG A 180 -2.20 -11.24 12.11
C ARG A 180 -1.40 -10.23 12.90
N ARG A 181 -0.64 -10.75 13.85
CA ARG A 181 0.38 -10.00 14.58
C ARG A 181 1.62 -9.84 13.70
N GLY A 182 2.51 -8.96 14.06
CA GLY A 182 3.72 -8.63 13.33
C GLY A 182 3.64 -7.25 12.68
N PRO A 183 4.75 -6.76 12.13
CA PRO A 183 4.85 -5.45 11.52
C PRO A 183 3.87 -5.24 10.37
N VAL A 184 3.43 -4.00 10.20
CA VAL A 184 2.76 -3.50 8.99
C VAL A 184 3.83 -2.97 8.05
N LEU A 185 3.97 -3.54 6.88
CA LEU A 185 4.88 -3.06 5.83
C LEU A 185 4.12 -2.18 4.85
N ASP A 186 4.66 -0.98 4.59
CA ASP A 186 4.25 -0.14 3.47
C ASP A 186 5.44 0.05 2.52
N PRO A 187 5.49 -0.69 1.40
CA PRO A 187 6.59 -0.63 0.45
C PRO A 187 6.59 0.60 -0.46
N PHE A 188 5.60 1.49 -0.35
CA PHE A 188 5.52 2.77 -1.04
C PHE A 188 5.05 3.84 -0.07
N CYS A 189 5.78 4.01 1.03
CA CYS A 189 5.23 4.69 2.21
C CYS A 189 5.03 6.20 2.04
N GLY A 190 5.61 6.82 1.01
CA GLY A 190 5.45 8.24 0.75
C GLY A 190 5.64 9.08 2.01
N ALA A 191 4.62 9.81 2.43
CA ALA A 191 4.63 10.66 3.62
C ALA A 191 4.36 9.92 4.95
N GLY A 192 4.27 8.57 4.95
CA GLY A 192 4.19 7.75 6.15
C GLY A 192 2.81 7.68 6.81
N THR A 193 1.73 7.90 6.09
CA THR A 193 0.37 7.88 6.67
C THR A 193 0.01 6.50 7.23
N VAL A 194 0.32 5.41 6.51
CA VAL A 194 0.13 4.04 7.02
C VAL A 194 0.94 3.82 8.30
N GLY A 195 2.18 4.31 8.35
CA GLY A 195 3.04 4.21 9.52
C GLY A 195 2.45 4.90 10.74
N ARG A 196 1.94 6.12 10.57
CA ARG A 196 1.29 6.86 11.66
C ARG A 196 0.09 6.10 12.22
N VAL A 197 -0.75 5.55 11.36
CA VAL A 197 -1.94 4.78 11.78
C VAL A 197 -1.54 3.46 12.46
N ALA A 198 -0.58 2.73 11.90
CA ALA A 198 -0.09 1.48 12.48
C ALA A 198 0.48 1.69 13.89
N LEU A 199 1.33 2.69 14.06
CA LEU A 199 1.92 3.05 15.35
C LEU A 199 0.84 3.50 16.37
N GLY A 200 -0.14 4.29 15.94
CA GLY A 200 -1.30 4.68 16.76
C GLY A 200 -2.17 3.51 17.19
N LEU A 201 -2.14 2.39 16.47
CA LEU A 201 -2.81 1.14 16.82
C LEU A 201 -1.93 0.19 17.66
N GLY A 202 -0.77 0.63 18.08
CA GLY A 202 0.16 -0.21 18.83
C GLY A 202 0.89 -1.25 17.98
N ARG A 203 0.88 -1.13 16.64
CA ARG A 203 1.57 -2.04 15.73
C ARG A 203 2.97 -1.54 15.40
N GLU A 204 3.88 -2.45 15.17
CA GLU A 204 5.16 -2.13 14.54
C GLU A 204 4.96 -1.79 13.07
N TRP A 205 5.84 -0.98 12.52
CA TRP A 205 5.77 -0.53 11.14
C TRP A 205 7.13 -0.56 10.46
N ILE A 206 7.12 -0.96 9.19
CA ILE A 206 8.26 -0.89 8.29
C ILE A 206 7.84 -0.12 7.05
N GLY A 207 8.58 0.94 6.72
CA GLY A 207 8.39 1.72 5.49
C GLY A 207 9.53 1.53 4.52
N VAL A 208 9.20 1.55 3.24
CA VAL A 208 10.20 1.67 2.17
C VAL A 208 9.78 2.80 1.23
N GLU A 209 10.70 3.71 0.97
CA GLU A 209 10.48 4.85 0.09
C GLU A 209 11.72 5.10 -0.76
N ARG A 210 11.52 5.27 -2.06
CA ARG A 210 12.62 5.48 -2.99
C ARG A 210 13.06 6.94 -3.04
N ASP A 211 12.11 7.88 -2.94
CA ASP A 211 12.40 9.31 -2.98
C ASP A 211 13.03 9.75 -1.65
N PRO A 212 14.29 10.26 -1.66
CA PRO A 212 14.98 10.67 -0.45
C PRO A 212 14.28 11.80 0.30
N ARG A 213 13.58 12.70 -0.40
CA ARG A 213 12.84 13.81 0.21
C ARG A 213 11.63 13.30 0.97
N MET A 214 10.94 12.31 0.40
CA MET A 214 9.78 11.70 1.03
C MET A 214 10.19 10.83 2.22
N ALA A 215 11.27 10.08 2.11
CA ALA A 215 11.82 9.32 3.22
C ALA A 215 12.20 10.23 4.41
N GLU A 216 12.87 11.34 4.14
CA GLU A 216 13.21 12.34 5.16
C GLU A 216 11.96 12.96 5.81
N LEU A 217 10.96 13.32 5.01
CA LEU A 217 9.68 13.84 5.51
C LEU A 217 8.99 12.82 6.43
N THR A 218 8.95 11.57 6.02
CA THR A 218 8.36 10.48 6.80
C THR A 218 9.10 10.27 8.11
N ALA A 219 10.43 10.25 8.07
CA ALA A 219 11.25 10.11 9.26
C ALA A 219 10.94 11.22 10.30
N ARG A 220 10.90 12.47 9.85
CA ARG A 220 10.54 13.62 10.74
C ARG A 220 9.12 13.49 11.30
N ARG A 221 8.13 13.17 10.46
CA ARG A 221 6.73 13.04 10.89
C ARG A 221 6.51 11.94 11.91
N LEU A 222 7.27 10.87 11.83
CA LEU A 222 7.15 9.72 12.73
C LEU A 222 8.14 9.76 13.91
N GLY A 223 8.91 10.86 14.07
CA GLY A 223 9.87 11.00 15.16
C GLY A 223 11.00 9.94 15.10
N MET A 224 11.50 9.67 13.90
CA MET A 224 12.56 8.70 13.67
C MET A 224 13.92 9.40 13.58
N THR A 225 14.94 8.74 14.08
CA THR A 225 16.35 9.17 13.96
C THR A 225 17.05 8.31 12.91
N ARG A 226 18.10 8.84 12.31
CA ARG A 226 18.96 8.08 11.42
C ARG A 226 19.57 6.91 12.18
N ALA A 227 19.40 5.70 11.66
CA ALA A 227 20.16 4.58 12.17
C ALA A 227 21.65 4.84 11.88
N LEU A 228 22.48 4.73 12.88
CA LEU A 228 23.93 4.72 12.72
C LEU A 228 24.31 3.41 12.05
N ASP A 229 25.12 3.49 11.00
CA ASP A 229 25.70 2.32 10.29
C ASP A 229 26.51 1.43 11.26
#